data_2c15e2c2c34899538c155017f9781920
#
_entry.id   2c15e2c2c34899538c155017f9781920
#
_cell.length_a   1.000
_cell.length_b   1.000
_cell.length_c   1.000
_cell.angle_alpha   90.00
_cell.angle_beta   90.00
_cell.angle_gamma   90.00
#
_symmetry.space_group_name_H-M   'P 1'
#
loop_
_entity.id
_entity.type
_entity.pdbx_description
1 polymer ?
#
loop_
_entity_poly.entity_id
_entity_poly.type
_entity_poly.pdbx_seq_one_letter_code
_entity_poly.pdbx_strand_id
1 'polypeptide(L)'
;MGLIARTFIAALFFSILIFILGANNLFSIKDDFADFSLEMNASTSEIPVNVNRDAFFGDLHVHTRYSFDAFIFGTTASPDDAYRYAKGNSIKHPLGFDMQLDDPLDFYAVTDHAAWLGMIRAYADPTTKPGKLDFASDLHGLNDPENLNTNTF
;
A
#
# COMPACT_ATOMS: atom_id res chain seq x y z
N MET A 1 57.44 -8.34 3.69
CA MET A 1 56.06 -8.18 3.18
C MET A 1 55.67 -6.72 3.35
N GLY A 2 55.51 -5.97 2.26
CA GLY A 2 55.29 -4.53 2.31
C GLY A 2 53.93 -4.15 2.94
N LEU A 3 53.79 -2.91 3.38
CA LEU A 3 52.60 -2.36 4.03
C LEU A 3 51.34 -2.59 3.18
N ILE A 4 51.45 -2.47 1.84
CA ILE A 4 50.37 -2.69 0.87
C ILE A 4 49.85 -4.13 0.93
N ALA A 5 50.72 -5.13 0.99
CA ALA A 5 50.33 -6.54 1.10
C ALA A 5 49.57 -6.85 2.38
N ARG A 6 49.94 -6.19 3.49
CA ARG A 6 49.27 -6.35 4.80
C ARG A 6 47.86 -5.74 4.76
N THR A 7 47.67 -4.60 4.12
CA THR A 7 46.35 -3.97 3.99
C THR A 7 45.39 -4.79 3.09
N PHE A 8 45.89 -5.36 1.98
CA PHE A 8 45.10 -6.24 1.14
C PHE A 8 44.64 -7.54 1.85
N ILE A 9 45.57 -8.15 2.64
CA ILE A 9 45.26 -9.34 3.40
C ILE A 9 44.19 -9.02 4.49
N ALA A 10 44.35 -7.90 5.22
CA ALA A 10 43.36 -7.48 6.23
C ALA A 10 41.97 -7.18 5.61
N ALA A 11 41.91 -6.51 4.45
CA ALA A 11 40.67 -6.24 3.76
C ALA A 11 39.99 -7.54 3.30
N LEU A 12 40.76 -8.50 2.80
CA LEU A 12 40.22 -9.80 2.38
C LEU A 12 39.64 -10.59 3.57
N PHE A 13 40.33 -10.64 4.69
CA PHE A 13 39.83 -11.28 5.90
C PHE A 13 38.58 -10.62 6.45
N PHE A 14 38.50 -9.29 6.43
CA PHE A 14 37.31 -8.54 6.84
C PHE A 14 36.10 -8.80 5.94
N SER A 15 36.31 -8.86 4.63
CA SER A 15 35.25 -9.20 3.66
C SER A 15 34.74 -10.62 3.83
N ILE A 16 35.63 -11.60 4.07
CA ILE A 16 35.26 -12.98 4.34
C ILE A 16 34.48 -13.09 5.67
N LEU A 17 34.89 -12.34 6.71
CA LEU A 17 34.19 -12.33 8.00
C LEU A 17 32.76 -11.76 7.85
N ILE A 18 32.58 -10.66 7.11
CA ILE A 18 31.26 -10.09 6.83
C ILE A 18 30.38 -11.09 6.06
N PHE A 19 30.96 -11.78 5.08
CA PHE A 19 30.25 -12.79 4.30
C PHE A 19 29.80 -13.96 5.18
N ILE A 20 30.67 -14.47 6.07
CA ILE A 20 30.34 -15.57 6.99
C ILE A 20 29.25 -15.13 7.99
N LEU A 21 29.36 -13.93 8.57
CA LEU A 21 28.35 -13.41 9.50
C LEU A 21 27.00 -13.16 8.80
N GLY A 22 27.02 -12.67 7.57
CA GLY A 22 25.83 -12.50 6.76
C GLY A 22 25.17 -13.83 6.39
N ALA A 23 25.97 -14.83 6.04
CA ALA A 23 25.47 -16.17 5.72
C ALA A 23 24.83 -16.86 6.93
N ASN A 24 25.42 -16.71 8.13
CA ASN A 24 24.87 -17.29 9.36
C ASN A 24 23.52 -16.63 9.72
N ASN A 25 23.38 -15.30 9.57
CA ASN A 25 22.11 -14.63 9.79
C ASN A 25 21.03 -15.06 8.78
N LEU A 26 21.41 -15.27 7.52
CA LEU A 26 20.48 -15.75 6.49
C LEU A 26 20.00 -17.19 6.77
N PHE A 27 20.85 -18.01 7.37
CA PHE A 27 20.52 -19.39 7.76
C PHE A 27 19.55 -19.43 8.94
N SER A 28 19.78 -18.56 9.96
CA SER A 28 18.89 -18.41 11.10
C SER A 28 17.47 -17.98 10.70
N ILE A 29 17.35 -17.03 9.77
CA ILE A 29 16.04 -16.61 9.24
C ILE A 29 15.28 -17.74 8.57
N LYS A 30 15.99 -18.65 7.87
CA LYS A 30 15.34 -19.82 7.23
C LYS A 30 14.80 -20.81 8.25
N ASP A 31 15.51 -21.03 9.34
CA ASP A 31 15.08 -21.94 10.39
C ASP A 31 13.86 -21.38 11.13
N ASP A 32 13.82 -20.07 11.42
CA ASP A 32 12.66 -19.39 12.01
C ASP A 32 11.43 -19.46 11.10
N PHE A 33 11.60 -19.35 9.78
CA PHE A 33 10.52 -19.51 8.82
C PHE A 33 10.01 -20.95 8.72
N ALA A 34 10.89 -21.92 8.83
CA ALA A 34 10.52 -23.33 8.79
C ALA A 34 9.70 -23.73 10.04
N ASP A 35 10.13 -23.28 11.22
CA ASP A 35 9.42 -23.49 12.48
C ASP A 35 8.03 -22.81 12.47
N PHE A 36 7.95 -21.55 11.99
CA PHE A 36 6.69 -20.85 11.83
C PHE A 36 5.72 -21.57 10.87
N SER A 37 6.24 -22.14 9.78
CA SER A 37 5.43 -22.89 8.82
C SER A 37 4.92 -24.22 9.42
N LEU A 38 5.72 -24.87 10.25
CA LEU A 38 5.34 -26.11 10.94
C LEU A 38 4.29 -25.86 12.02
N GLU A 39 4.41 -24.76 12.79
CA GLU A 39 3.40 -24.36 13.77
C GLU A 39 2.07 -24.00 13.11
N MET A 40 2.07 -23.28 12.00
CA MET A 40 0.86 -22.98 11.24
C MET A 40 0.17 -24.26 10.72
N ASN A 41 0.93 -25.21 10.20
CA ASN A 41 0.38 -26.48 9.71
C ASN A 41 -0.15 -27.38 10.84
N ALA A 42 0.47 -27.35 12.02
CA ALA A 42 0.01 -28.09 13.19
C ALA A 42 -1.29 -27.50 13.76
N SER A 43 -1.42 -26.18 13.72
CA SER A 43 -2.62 -25.45 14.21
C SER A 43 -3.86 -25.67 13.33
N THR A 44 -3.68 -25.95 12.03
CA THR A 44 -4.81 -26.13 11.10
C THR A 44 -5.47 -27.50 11.19
N SER A 45 -4.84 -28.49 11.85
CA SER A 45 -5.36 -29.86 11.94
C SER A 45 -6.52 -30.04 12.93
N GLU A 46 -6.79 -29.06 13.80
CA GLU A 46 -7.82 -29.11 14.85
C GLU A 46 -8.92 -28.05 14.70
N ILE A 47 -9.00 -27.34 13.57
CA ILE A 47 -10.10 -26.40 13.38
C ILE A 47 -11.40 -27.22 13.19
N PRO A 48 -12.37 -27.12 14.12
CA PRO A 48 -13.61 -27.86 14.00
C PRO A 48 -14.31 -27.45 12.70
N VAL A 49 -14.68 -28.44 11.89
CA VAL A 49 -15.43 -28.19 10.66
C VAL A 49 -16.80 -27.65 11.05
N ASN A 50 -17.00 -26.35 10.88
CA ASN A 50 -18.32 -25.76 10.99
C ASN A 50 -19.12 -26.19 9.75
N VAL A 51 -20.18 -26.96 9.96
CA VAL A 51 -21.07 -27.42 8.87
C VAL A 51 -21.86 -26.25 8.25
N ASN A 52 -22.00 -25.15 8.97
CA ASN A 52 -22.60 -23.89 8.48
C ASN A 52 -21.49 -22.88 8.19
N ARG A 53 -20.68 -23.15 7.18
CA ARG A 53 -19.67 -22.18 6.73
C ARG A 53 -20.37 -21.06 5.97
N ASP A 54 -20.38 -19.87 6.59
CA ASP A 54 -20.78 -18.65 5.91
C ASP A 54 -19.55 -18.06 5.17
N ALA A 55 -19.75 -17.60 3.95
CA ALA A 55 -18.75 -16.85 3.23
C ALA A 55 -18.92 -15.36 3.54
N PHE A 56 -17.84 -14.70 3.94
CA PHE A 56 -17.81 -13.26 4.17
C PHE A 56 -17.00 -12.60 3.06
N PHE A 57 -17.53 -11.51 2.49
CA PHE A 57 -16.92 -10.77 1.40
C PHE A 57 -16.55 -9.37 1.85
N GLY A 58 -15.34 -8.95 1.54
CA GLY A 58 -14.87 -7.62 1.94
C GLY A 58 -13.52 -7.27 1.34
N ASP A 59 -13.04 -6.08 1.67
CA ASP A 59 -11.76 -5.57 1.19
C ASP A 59 -10.98 -4.89 2.32
N LEU A 60 -9.71 -5.24 2.46
CA LEU A 60 -8.76 -4.68 3.42
C LEU A 60 -7.61 -3.92 2.75
N HIS A 61 -7.72 -3.65 1.44
CA HIS A 61 -6.73 -2.89 0.69
C HIS A 61 -7.42 -1.84 -0.17
N VAL A 62 -7.78 -0.73 0.45
CA VAL A 62 -8.57 0.34 -0.17
C VAL A 62 -7.86 1.68 -0.01
N HIS A 63 -7.63 2.33 -1.13
CA HIS A 63 -7.04 3.66 -1.19
C HIS A 63 -8.10 4.70 -1.58
N THR A 64 -8.06 5.85 -0.91
CA THR A 64 -8.96 6.97 -1.16
C THR A 64 -8.21 8.17 -1.77
N ARG A 65 -8.90 9.30 -1.96
CA ARG A 65 -8.26 10.54 -2.41
C ARG A 65 -7.12 11.05 -1.52
N TYR A 66 -6.90 10.44 -0.35
CA TYR A 66 -5.78 10.76 0.52
C TYR A 66 -4.52 9.96 0.22
N SER A 67 -4.62 8.82 -0.45
CA SER A 67 -3.47 8.11 -1.01
C SER A 67 -2.97 8.84 -2.25
N PHE A 68 -1.66 9.03 -2.34
CA PHE A 68 -1.07 9.75 -3.47
C PHE A 68 -1.33 9.05 -4.81
N ASP A 69 -1.21 7.72 -4.83
CA ASP A 69 -1.44 6.87 -6.00
C ASP A 69 -2.90 6.89 -6.46
N ALA A 70 -3.84 6.66 -5.55
CA ALA A 70 -5.26 6.68 -5.88
C ALA A 70 -5.69 8.05 -6.41
N PHE A 71 -5.20 9.14 -5.79
CA PHE A 71 -5.52 10.49 -6.24
C PHE A 71 -4.98 10.78 -7.65
N ILE A 72 -3.73 10.38 -7.94
CA ILE A 72 -3.13 10.57 -9.28
C ILE A 72 -3.93 9.82 -10.35
N PHE A 73 -4.47 8.64 -10.03
CA PHE A 73 -5.29 7.85 -10.95
C PHE A 73 -6.79 8.21 -10.95
N GLY A 74 -7.15 9.36 -10.39
CA GLY A 74 -8.49 9.92 -10.52
C GLY A 74 -9.45 9.60 -9.39
N THR A 75 -9.01 8.99 -8.29
CA THR A 75 -9.88 8.73 -7.14
C THR A 75 -10.22 10.03 -6.41
N THR A 76 -11.50 10.39 -6.39
CA THR A 76 -12.01 11.58 -5.67
C THR A 76 -12.76 11.24 -4.38
N ALA A 77 -13.08 9.95 -4.18
CA ALA A 77 -13.79 9.48 -2.99
C ALA A 77 -12.97 9.69 -1.71
N SER A 78 -13.63 10.21 -0.68
CA SER A 78 -13.09 10.31 0.67
C SER A 78 -13.18 8.97 1.41
N PRO A 79 -12.50 8.82 2.58
CA PRO A 79 -12.73 7.64 3.44
C PRO A 79 -14.19 7.44 3.81
N ASP A 80 -14.95 8.52 4.08
CA ASP A 80 -16.37 8.43 4.37
C ASP A 80 -17.17 7.92 3.17
N ASP A 81 -16.85 8.37 1.96
CA ASP A 81 -17.48 7.87 0.73
C ASP A 81 -17.18 6.40 0.52
N ALA A 82 -15.92 5.98 0.77
CA ALA A 82 -15.51 4.57 0.67
C ALA A 82 -16.30 3.67 1.64
N TYR A 83 -16.46 4.09 2.90
CA TYR A 83 -17.29 3.35 3.87
C TYR A 83 -18.78 3.40 3.54
N ARG A 84 -19.28 4.48 2.96
CA ARG A 84 -20.67 4.55 2.48
C ARG A 84 -20.90 3.57 1.33
N TYR A 85 -19.97 3.52 0.38
CA TYR A 85 -20.02 2.58 -0.74
C TYR A 85 -19.98 1.13 -0.27
N ALA A 86 -19.06 0.80 0.65
CA ALA A 86 -18.97 -0.55 1.23
C ALA A 86 -20.26 -1.00 1.95
N LYS A 87 -21.03 -0.05 2.50
CA LYS A 87 -22.35 -0.29 3.11
C LYS A 87 -23.51 -0.36 2.10
N GLY A 88 -23.22 -0.40 0.79
CA GLY A 88 -24.22 -0.44 -0.26
C GLY A 88 -24.91 0.90 -0.52
N ASN A 89 -24.35 2.04 -0.07
CA ASN A 89 -24.89 3.34 -0.42
C ASN A 89 -24.27 3.87 -1.72
N SER A 90 -25.05 4.64 -2.48
CA SER A 90 -24.54 5.28 -3.68
C SER A 90 -23.52 6.37 -3.37
N ILE A 91 -22.46 6.43 -4.19
CA ILE A 91 -21.49 7.51 -4.25
C ILE A 91 -21.33 8.00 -5.70
N LYS A 92 -20.75 9.17 -5.89
CA LYS A 92 -20.48 9.71 -7.22
C LYS A 92 -19.14 9.24 -7.76
N HIS A 93 -19.14 8.73 -8.98
CA HIS A 93 -17.92 8.57 -9.77
C HIS A 93 -17.38 9.94 -10.20
N PRO A 94 -16.03 10.13 -10.35
CA PRO A 94 -15.45 11.38 -10.84
C PRO A 94 -16.08 11.90 -12.15
N LEU A 95 -16.53 11.01 -13.04
CA LEU A 95 -17.23 11.37 -14.28
C LEU A 95 -18.73 11.68 -14.10
N GLY A 96 -19.23 11.76 -12.86
CA GLY A 96 -20.55 12.27 -12.52
C GLY A 96 -21.69 11.27 -12.42
N PHE A 97 -21.49 10.00 -12.80
CA PHE A 97 -22.52 8.98 -12.62
C PHE A 97 -22.52 8.38 -11.21
N ASP A 98 -23.62 7.76 -10.82
CA ASP A 98 -23.72 7.08 -9.53
C ASP A 98 -23.13 5.68 -9.58
N MET A 99 -22.45 5.29 -8.53
CA MET A 99 -21.91 3.93 -8.30
C MET A 99 -22.47 3.39 -6.97
N GLN A 100 -22.90 2.15 -6.99
CA GLN A 100 -23.42 1.47 -5.81
C GLN A 100 -23.12 -0.03 -5.92
N LEU A 101 -22.84 -0.67 -4.78
CA LEU A 101 -22.79 -2.13 -4.71
C LEU A 101 -24.23 -2.69 -4.63
N ASP A 102 -24.45 -3.82 -5.27
CA ASP A 102 -25.73 -4.54 -5.17
C ASP A 102 -25.92 -5.06 -3.72
N ASP A 103 -24.88 -5.62 -3.14
CA ASP A 103 -24.85 -6.11 -1.77
C ASP A 103 -23.76 -5.38 -0.96
N PRO A 104 -24.02 -5.00 0.32
CA PRO A 104 -23.00 -4.46 1.21
C PRO A 104 -21.87 -5.46 1.46
N LEU A 105 -20.67 -4.97 1.71
CA LEU A 105 -19.54 -5.78 2.15
C LEU A 105 -19.66 -6.12 3.64
N ASP A 106 -19.23 -7.35 4.00
CA ASP A 106 -19.24 -7.82 5.40
C ASP A 106 -18.13 -7.17 6.22
N PHE A 107 -17.00 -6.88 5.60
CA PHE A 107 -15.87 -6.20 6.24
C PHE A 107 -15.16 -5.27 5.25
N TYR A 108 -14.60 -4.18 5.76
CA TYR A 108 -13.96 -3.18 4.93
C TYR A 108 -12.99 -2.31 5.74
N ALA A 109 -11.82 -2.02 5.20
CA ALA A 109 -10.88 -1.09 5.79
C ALA A 109 -10.25 -0.18 4.74
N VAL A 110 -10.28 1.12 4.99
CA VAL A 110 -9.48 2.09 4.23
C VAL A 110 -8.04 2.01 4.71
N THR A 111 -7.12 1.83 3.77
CA THR A 111 -5.69 1.60 3.99
C THR A 111 -4.84 2.56 3.17
N ASP A 112 -5.15 3.85 3.23
CA ASP A 112 -4.40 4.90 2.55
C ASP A 112 -2.92 4.88 2.93
N HIS A 113 -2.04 5.17 1.97
CA HIS A 113 -0.61 5.34 2.24
C HIS A 113 -0.36 6.44 3.26
N ALA A 114 0.40 6.13 4.31
CA ALA A 114 0.85 7.13 5.29
C ALA A 114 1.83 8.14 4.67
N ALA A 115 2.68 7.69 3.73
CA ALA A 115 3.57 8.57 2.97
C ALA A 115 2.72 9.48 2.06
N TRP A 116 2.99 10.79 2.13
CA TRP A 116 2.30 11.82 1.32
C TRP A 116 0.78 11.88 1.52
N LEU A 117 0.27 11.39 2.65
CA LEU A 117 -1.15 11.34 2.96
C LEU A 117 -1.83 12.70 2.74
N GLY A 118 -2.70 12.78 1.74
CA GLY A 118 -3.43 14.00 1.38
C GLY A 118 -2.59 15.12 0.75
N MET A 119 -1.27 14.98 0.62
CA MET A 119 -0.40 16.07 0.14
C MET A 119 -0.62 16.37 -1.35
N ILE A 120 -0.69 15.35 -2.20
CA ILE A 120 -0.89 15.57 -3.65
C ILE A 120 -2.21 16.28 -3.90
N ARG A 121 -3.26 15.86 -3.21
CA ARG A 121 -4.56 16.53 -3.23
C ARG A 121 -4.45 18.01 -2.79
N ALA A 122 -3.67 18.28 -1.74
CA ALA A 122 -3.50 19.64 -1.24
C ALA A 122 -2.71 20.51 -2.22
N TYR A 123 -1.75 19.96 -2.96
CA TYR A 123 -1.05 20.65 -4.05
C TYR A 123 -1.97 20.89 -5.26
N ALA A 124 -2.84 19.94 -5.59
CA ALA A 124 -3.76 20.05 -6.72
C ALA A 124 -4.87 21.10 -6.51
N ASP A 125 -5.10 21.53 -5.28
CA ASP A 125 -6.12 22.54 -4.93
C ASP A 125 -5.48 23.93 -4.80
N PRO A 126 -5.70 24.85 -5.77
CA PRO A 126 -5.09 26.19 -5.78
C PRO A 126 -5.55 27.11 -4.62
N THR A 127 -6.58 26.72 -3.87
CA THR A 127 -7.08 27.48 -2.72
C THR A 127 -6.26 27.22 -1.45
N THR A 128 -5.56 26.10 -1.39
CA THR A 128 -4.74 25.69 -0.24
C THR A 128 -3.38 26.43 -0.21
N LYS A 129 -2.72 26.44 0.95
CA LYS A 129 -1.36 26.97 1.06
C LYS A 129 -0.35 26.18 0.21
N PRO A 130 -0.33 24.81 0.25
CA PRO A 130 0.52 24.03 -0.64
C PRO A 130 0.22 24.25 -2.12
N GLY A 131 -1.04 24.36 -2.51
CA GLY A 131 -1.45 24.58 -3.91
C GLY A 131 -1.05 25.94 -4.49
N LYS A 132 -0.65 26.90 -3.64
CA LYS A 132 -0.14 28.22 -4.08
C LYS A 132 1.37 28.25 -4.33
N LEU A 133 2.07 27.14 -4.14
CA LEU A 133 3.48 27.03 -4.48
C LEU A 133 3.66 26.94 -6.00
N ASP A 134 4.71 27.57 -6.52
CA ASP A 134 4.93 27.69 -7.97
C ASP A 134 4.89 26.33 -8.68
N PHE A 135 5.53 25.30 -8.11
CA PHE A 135 5.54 23.94 -8.69
C PHE A 135 4.19 23.22 -8.62
N ALA A 136 3.27 23.67 -7.77
CA ALA A 136 1.96 23.03 -7.59
C ALA A 136 1.01 23.33 -8.76
N SER A 137 1.30 24.36 -9.55
CA SER A 137 0.48 24.74 -10.71
C SER A 137 0.32 23.62 -11.73
N ASP A 138 1.32 22.75 -11.87
CA ASP A 138 1.29 21.60 -12.80
C ASP A 138 0.35 20.48 -12.35
N LEU A 139 -0.08 20.53 -11.09
CA LEU A 139 -1.02 19.55 -10.49
C LEU A 139 -2.46 20.06 -10.42
N HIS A 140 -2.69 21.36 -10.75
CA HIS A 140 -4.04 21.93 -10.68
C HIS A 140 -4.96 21.25 -11.70
N GLY A 141 -6.18 20.93 -11.26
CA GLY A 141 -7.17 20.30 -12.11
C GLY A 141 -6.87 18.84 -12.47
N LEU A 142 -5.90 18.18 -11.82
CA LEU A 142 -5.48 16.81 -12.14
C LEU A 142 -6.67 15.83 -12.22
N ASN A 143 -7.68 15.99 -11.37
CA ASN A 143 -8.86 15.13 -11.30
C ASN A 143 -10.13 15.82 -11.83
N ASP A 144 -10.01 16.88 -12.59
CA ASP A 144 -11.16 17.48 -13.24
C ASP A 144 -11.69 16.50 -14.33
N PRO A 145 -13.00 16.36 -14.47
CA PRO A 145 -13.61 15.38 -15.41
C PRO A 145 -13.08 15.47 -16.84
N GLU A 146 -12.76 16.66 -17.30
CA GLU A 146 -12.19 16.93 -18.63
C GLU A 146 -10.77 16.35 -18.77
N ASN A 147 -9.97 16.34 -17.71
CA ASN A 147 -8.61 15.79 -17.70
C ASN A 147 -8.62 14.26 -17.58
N LEU A 148 -9.58 13.68 -16.87
CA LEU A 148 -9.74 12.21 -16.73
C LEU A 148 -10.13 11.54 -18.05
N ASN A 149 -10.76 12.26 -18.98
CA ASN A 149 -11.19 11.73 -20.28
C ASN A 149 -10.11 11.76 -21.38
N THR A 150 -8.94 12.35 -21.11
CA THR A 150 -7.93 12.56 -22.19
C THR A 150 -6.96 11.40 -22.39
N ASN A 151 -7.13 10.25 -21.71
CA ASN A 151 -6.22 9.09 -21.80
C ASN A 151 -4.73 9.45 -21.61
N THR A 152 -4.46 10.36 -20.71
CA THR A 152 -3.11 10.88 -20.47
C THR A 152 -2.28 9.99 -19.52
N PHE A 153 -2.73 8.75 -19.27
CA PHE A 153 -2.01 7.74 -18.52
C PHE A 153 -1.77 6.49 -19.37
#